data_69a75685252f16930b8a68163a304414
#
_entry.id   69a75685252f16930b8a68163a304414
#
_cell.length_a   1.000
_cell.length_b   1.000
_cell.length_c   1.000
_cell.angle_alpha   90.00
_cell.angle_beta   90.00
_cell.angle_gamma   90.00
#
_symmetry.space_group_name_H-M   'P 1'
#
loop_
_entity.id
_entity.type
_entity.pdbx_description
1 polymer ?
#
loop_
_entity_poly.entity_id
_entity_poly.type
_entity_poly.pdbx_seq_one_letter_code
_entity_poly.pdbx_strand_id
1 'polypeptide(L)'
;MCVGVMGTALASPLYPLYQARWGLQPSHITGIYVAYMFGALASLLFLGRLSDRFGFLPVLRQGLVLVTAGVLLSALAWSMASFVASRVLIGIASGMITTSASIGLTQLNRSGNVLRASAMTSFAMALGFGLGPLVGGLMAQWVPQPLVTAYVPSVVLGVLAVYALYQVRL
;
A
#
# COMPACT_ATOMS: atom_id res chain seq x y z
N MET A 1 -8.70 1.42 2.66
CA MET A 1 -8.34 1.08 1.28
C MET A 1 -7.52 2.18 0.59
N CYS A 2 -8.03 3.40 0.44
CA CYS A 2 -7.30 4.52 -0.19
C CYS A 2 -5.89 4.72 0.41
N VAL A 3 -5.77 4.77 1.74
CA VAL A 3 -4.48 4.93 2.45
C VAL A 3 -3.49 3.81 2.14
N GLY A 4 -3.96 2.56 2.09
CA GLY A 4 -3.10 1.42 1.76
C GLY A 4 -2.56 1.51 0.33
N VAL A 5 -3.44 1.84 -0.63
CA VAL A 5 -3.06 2.01 -2.05
C VAL A 5 -2.15 3.23 -2.24
N MET A 6 -2.41 4.33 -1.54
CA MET A 6 -1.54 5.51 -1.54
C MET A 6 -0.11 5.15 -1.12
N GLY A 7 0.06 4.37 -0.04
CA GLY A 7 1.37 3.90 0.42
C GLY A 7 2.09 3.03 -0.62
N THR A 8 1.36 2.25 -1.42
CA THR A 8 1.98 1.43 -2.47
C THR A 8 2.51 2.26 -3.64
N ALA A 9 1.79 3.29 -4.06
CA ALA A 9 2.07 4.09 -5.24
C ALA A 9 3.03 5.27 -4.99
N LEU A 10 3.18 5.70 -3.73
CA LEU A 10 3.95 6.88 -3.32
C LEU A 10 5.41 6.84 -3.78
N ALA A 11 6.02 5.66 -3.86
CA ALA A 11 7.42 5.53 -4.24
C ALA A 11 7.71 5.78 -5.72
N SER A 12 6.69 5.77 -6.60
CA SER A 12 6.91 5.90 -8.04
C SER A 12 7.73 7.14 -8.43
N PRO A 13 7.44 8.36 -7.98
CA PRO A 13 8.23 9.53 -8.31
C PRO A 13 9.60 9.58 -7.61
N LEU A 14 9.85 8.71 -6.62
CA LEU A 14 11.11 8.67 -5.88
C LEU A 14 12.16 7.75 -6.54
N TYR A 15 11.78 6.92 -7.50
CA TYR A 15 12.73 5.98 -8.14
C TYR A 15 13.94 6.67 -8.79
N PRO A 16 13.82 7.82 -9.48
CA PRO A 16 15.00 8.53 -9.99
C PRO A 16 15.96 8.95 -8.89
N LEU A 17 15.46 9.31 -7.70
CA LEU A 17 16.30 9.66 -6.55
C LEU A 17 17.04 8.45 -5.97
N TYR A 18 16.38 7.28 -5.93
CA TYR A 18 17.04 6.02 -5.57
C TYR A 18 18.09 5.60 -6.59
N GLN A 19 17.81 5.80 -7.89
CA GLN A 19 18.81 5.57 -8.94
C GLN A 19 20.06 6.42 -8.74
N ALA A 20 19.88 7.71 -8.49
CA ALA A 20 20.98 8.63 -8.23
C ALA A 20 21.76 8.27 -6.95
N ARG A 21 21.06 7.89 -5.88
CA ARG A 21 21.67 7.59 -4.57
C ARG A 21 22.46 6.28 -4.58
N TRP A 22 21.96 5.24 -5.23
CA TRP A 22 22.55 3.90 -5.23
C TRP A 22 23.19 3.49 -6.55
N GLY A 23 23.25 4.39 -7.55
CA GLY A 23 23.81 4.09 -8.86
C GLY A 23 23.08 2.98 -9.61
N LEU A 24 21.75 2.89 -9.43
CA LEU A 24 20.95 1.81 -9.99
C LEU A 24 20.75 1.98 -11.49
N GLN A 25 20.86 0.87 -12.22
CA GLN A 25 20.46 0.82 -13.63
C GLN A 25 18.92 0.72 -13.76
N PRO A 26 18.33 1.09 -14.91
CA PRO A 26 16.90 0.94 -15.16
C PRO A 26 16.37 -0.47 -14.94
N SER A 27 17.17 -1.50 -15.22
CA SER A 27 16.84 -2.91 -14.96
C SER A 27 16.61 -3.22 -13.48
N HIS A 28 17.34 -2.58 -12.59
CA HIS A 28 17.14 -2.73 -11.14
C HIS A 28 15.79 -2.16 -10.70
N ILE A 29 15.36 -1.03 -11.28
CA ILE A 29 14.04 -0.45 -11.01
C ILE A 29 12.93 -1.39 -11.48
N THR A 30 13.08 -1.98 -12.68
CA THR A 30 12.15 -3.01 -13.15
C THR A 30 12.07 -4.20 -12.18
N GLY A 31 13.21 -4.67 -11.68
CA GLY A 31 13.28 -5.73 -10.66
C GLY A 31 12.53 -5.38 -9.37
N ILE A 32 12.59 -4.13 -8.92
CA ILE A 32 11.87 -3.64 -7.75
C ILE A 32 10.35 -3.69 -7.98
N TYR A 33 9.88 -3.28 -9.16
CA TYR A 33 8.47 -3.41 -9.54
C TYR A 33 8.02 -4.88 -9.60
N VAL A 34 8.84 -5.75 -10.20
CA VAL A 34 8.56 -7.19 -10.29
C VAL A 34 8.45 -7.80 -8.90
N ALA A 35 9.33 -7.43 -7.96
CA ALA A 35 9.28 -7.89 -6.57
C ALA A 35 7.95 -7.50 -5.89
N TYR A 36 7.49 -6.25 -6.07
CA TYR A 36 6.19 -5.81 -5.59
C TYR A 36 5.05 -6.64 -6.20
N MET A 37 5.06 -6.83 -7.53
CA MET A 37 4.03 -7.59 -8.24
C MET A 37 3.99 -9.06 -7.79
N PHE A 38 5.15 -9.67 -7.56
CA PHE A 38 5.24 -11.02 -7.00
C PHE A 38 4.59 -11.12 -5.63
N GLY A 39 4.86 -10.16 -4.74
CA GLY A 39 4.22 -10.09 -3.43
C GLY A 39 2.70 -9.96 -3.53
N ALA A 40 2.21 -9.10 -4.42
CA ALA A 40 0.79 -8.90 -4.65
C ALA A 40 0.11 -10.15 -5.23
N LEU A 41 0.70 -10.76 -6.24
CA LEU A 41 0.19 -11.99 -6.85
C LEU A 41 0.17 -13.15 -5.85
N ALA A 42 1.25 -13.35 -5.10
CA ALA A 42 1.31 -14.37 -4.06
C ALA A 42 0.21 -14.15 -3.01
N SER A 43 0.00 -12.91 -2.59
CA SER A 43 -1.08 -12.57 -1.66
C SER A 43 -2.47 -12.90 -2.23
N LEU A 44 -2.74 -12.53 -3.48
CA LEU A 44 -4.02 -12.82 -4.11
C LEU A 44 -4.27 -14.33 -4.28
N LEU A 45 -3.24 -15.09 -4.65
CA LEU A 45 -3.36 -16.54 -4.87
C LEU A 45 -3.49 -17.34 -3.56
N PHE A 46 -2.68 -17.00 -2.56
CA PHE A 46 -2.57 -17.78 -1.33
C PHE A 46 -3.37 -17.20 -0.16
N LEU A 47 -3.48 -15.88 -0.09
CA LEU A 47 -4.16 -15.18 1.01
C LEU A 47 -5.53 -14.62 0.62
N GLY A 48 -5.92 -14.70 -0.66
CA GLY A 48 -7.20 -14.18 -1.14
C GLY A 48 -8.40 -14.78 -0.41
N ARG A 49 -8.32 -16.05 0.00
CA ARG A 49 -9.36 -16.76 0.78
C ARG A 49 -9.27 -16.53 2.29
N LEU A 50 -8.28 -15.78 2.75
CA LEU A 50 -8.08 -15.55 4.18
C LEU A 50 -9.26 -14.79 4.81
N SER A 51 -9.82 -13.85 4.05
CA SER A 51 -11.02 -13.10 4.47
C SER A 51 -12.28 -13.97 4.56
N ASP A 52 -12.37 -15.03 3.78
CA ASP A 52 -13.49 -15.98 3.87
C ASP A 52 -13.40 -16.84 5.13
N ARG A 53 -12.17 -17.15 5.56
CA ARG A 53 -11.91 -18.01 6.72
C ARG A 53 -11.93 -17.27 8.06
N PHE A 54 -11.33 -16.09 8.10
CA PHE A 54 -11.13 -15.31 9.34
C PHE A 54 -12.00 -14.04 9.41
N GLY A 55 -12.77 -13.76 8.37
CA GLY A 55 -13.53 -12.52 8.21
C GLY A 55 -12.68 -11.40 7.60
N PHE A 56 -13.35 -10.42 6.98
CA PHE A 56 -12.65 -9.34 6.28
C PHE A 56 -11.94 -8.35 7.22
N LEU A 57 -12.49 -8.11 8.43
CA LEU A 57 -11.97 -7.08 9.33
C LEU A 57 -10.58 -7.40 9.91
N PRO A 58 -10.33 -8.62 10.44
CA PRO A 58 -8.98 -9.00 10.89
C PRO A 58 -7.94 -8.96 9.78
N VAL A 59 -8.30 -9.45 8.58
CA VAL A 59 -7.40 -9.45 7.42
C VAL A 59 -7.08 -8.03 6.96
N LEU A 60 -8.08 -7.15 6.94
CA LEU A 60 -7.89 -5.74 6.61
C LEU A 60 -6.98 -5.03 7.62
N ARG A 61 -7.16 -5.30 8.91
CA ARG A 61 -6.29 -4.76 9.97
C ARG A 61 -4.84 -5.18 9.77
N GLN A 62 -4.60 -6.47 9.58
CA GLN A 62 -3.25 -6.99 9.33
C GLN A 62 -2.65 -6.43 8.03
N GLY A 63 -3.43 -6.34 6.96
CA GLY A 63 -2.99 -5.72 5.71
C GLY A 63 -2.55 -4.26 5.90
N LEU A 64 -3.30 -3.46 6.67
CA LEU A 64 -2.93 -2.08 6.97
C LEU A 64 -1.68 -1.97 7.87
N VAL A 65 -1.52 -2.84 8.84
CA VAL A 65 -0.30 -2.91 9.65
C VAL A 65 0.91 -3.25 8.76
N LEU A 66 0.76 -4.26 7.90
CA LEU A 66 1.84 -4.69 7.00
C LEU A 66 2.21 -3.61 5.98
N VAL A 67 1.24 -2.90 5.37
CA VAL A 67 1.56 -1.82 4.43
C VAL A 67 2.24 -0.67 5.15
N THR A 68 1.79 -0.30 6.35
CA THR A 68 2.41 0.77 7.15
C THR A 68 3.84 0.40 7.54
N ALA A 69 4.08 -0.85 7.97
CA ALA A 69 5.41 -1.36 8.26
C ALA A 69 6.31 -1.39 6.99
N GLY A 70 5.77 -1.81 5.85
CA GLY A 70 6.47 -1.80 4.57
C GLY A 70 6.84 -0.40 4.10
N VAL A 71 5.95 0.57 4.26
CA VAL A 71 6.22 1.99 3.95
C VAL A 71 7.29 2.55 4.88
N LEU A 72 7.23 2.24 6.18
CA LEU A 72 8.25 2.63 7.14
C LEU A 72 9.61 2.00 6.80
N LEU A 73 9.65 0.73 6.45
CA LEU A 73 10.87 0.05 6.00
C LEU A 73 11.44 0.68 4.71
N SER A 74 10.56 1.16 3.81
CA SER A 74 10.99 1.91 2.62
C SER A 74 11.64 3.24 2.99
N ALA A 75 11.07 3.97 3.96
CA ALA A 75 11.62 5.23 4.46
C ALA A 75 12.99 5.06 5.12
N LEU A 76 13.19 3.94 5.81
CA LEU A 76 14.42 3.60 6.52
C LEU A 76 15.39 2.74 5.66
N ALA A 77 15.12 2.55 4.37
CA ALA A 77 15.91 1.68 3.52
C ALA A 77 17.37 2.17 3.41
N TRP A 78 18.30 1.32 3.85
CA TRP A 78 19.74 1.56 3.80
C TRP A 78 20.44 0.92 2.59
N SER A 79 19.76 0.04 1.90
CA SER A 79 20.27 -0.67 0.72
C SER A 79 19.15 -1.03 -0.25
N MET A 80 19.52 -1.36 -1.49
CA MET A 80 18.57 -1.87 -2.49
C MET A 80 17.84 -3.12 -1.98
N ALA A 81 18.54 -4.03 -1.30
CA ALA A 81 17.94 -5.27 -0.78
C ALA A 81 16.85 -4.99 0.27
N SER A 82 17.09 -4.06 1.20
CA SER A 82 16.09 -3.66 2.19
C SER A 82 14.88 -2.98 1.54
N PHE A 83 15.11 -2.20 0.49
CA PHE A 83 14.05 -1.58 -0.28
C PHE A 83 13.22 -2.60 -1.06
N VAL A 84 13.85 -3.60 -1.70
CA VAL A 84 13.15 -4.71 -2.36
C VAL A 84 12.30 -5.50 -1.37
N ALA A 85 12.84 -5.81 -0.19
CA ALA A 85 12.08 -6.48 0.88
C ALA A 85 10.83 -5.69 1.28
N SER A 86 10.97 -4.37 1.41
CA SER A 86 9.82 -3.50 1.69
C SER A 86 8.77 -3.54 0.57
N ARG A 87 9.18 -3.63 -0.69
CA ARG A 87 8.27 -3.73 -1.85
C ARG A 87 7.48 -5.05 -1.85
N VAL A 88 8.15 -6.17 -1.55
CA VAL A 88 7.46 -7.47 -1.39
C VAL A 88 6.42 -7.40 -0.27
N LEU A 89 6.81 -6.84 0.88
CA LEU A 89 5.90 -6.68 2.02
C LEU A 89 4.68 -5.82 1.68
N ILE A 90 4.90 -4.68 1.01
CA ILE A 90 3.83 -3.80 0.54
C ILE A 90 2.95 -4.51 -0.50
N GLY A 91 3.54 -5.32 -1.39
CA GLY A 91 2.79 -6.13 -2.36
C GLY A 91 1.84 -7.10 -1.67
N ILE A 92 2.33 -7.88 -0.70
CA ILE A 92 1.51 -8.80 0.10
C ILE A 92 0.38 -8.05 0.81
N ALA A 93 0.70 -6.94 1.47
CA ALA A 93 -0.28 -6.11 2.16
C ALA A 93 -1.34 -5.54 1.21
N SER A 94 -0.95 -5.12 0.02
CA SER A 94 -1.83 -4.59 -1.02
C SER A 94 -2.89 -5.61 -1.45
N GLY A 95 -2.50 -6.86 -1.68
CA GLY A 95 -3.42 -7.94 -2.00
C GLY A 95 -4.42 -8.21 -0.87
N MET A 96 -3.94 -8.26 0.38
CA MET A 96 -4.80 -8.43 1.56
C MET A 96 -5.80 -7.28 1.72
N ILE A 97 -5.37 -6.03 1.57
CA ILE A 97 -6.23 -4.85 1.69
C ILE A 97 -7.28 -4.83 0.59
N THR A 98 -6.88 -5.12 -0.64
CA THR A 98 -7.78 -5.06 -1.80
C THR A 98 -8.89 -6.09 -1.68
N THR A 99 -8.56 -7.33 -1.35
CA THR A 99 -9.56 -8.42 -1.20
C THR A 99 -10.46 -8.17 0.00
N SER A 100 -9.90 -7.92 1.18
CA SER A 100 -10.68 -7.76 2.41
C SER A 100 -11.54 -6.48 2.40
N ALA A 101 -11.04 -5.37 1.87
CA ALA A 101 -11.82 -4.14 1.77
C ALA A 101 -12.98 -4.26 0.77
N SER A 102 -12.77 -4.96 -0.35
CA SER A 102 -13.84 -5.22 -1.33
C SER A 102 -14.95 -6.07 -0.72
N ILE A 103 -14.61 -7.14 -0.01
CA ILE A 103 -15.57 -7.98 0.71
C ILE A 103 -16.30 -7.15 1.78
N GLY A 104 -15.56 -6.38 2.58
CA GLY A 104 -16.14 -5.54 3.61
C GLY A 104 -17.14 -4.51 3.06
N LEU A 105 -16.80 -3.84 1.96
CA LEU A 105 -17.70 -2.89 1.30
C LEU A 105 -18.97 -3.55 0.76
N THR A 106 -18.86 -4.78 0.25
CA THR A 106 -20.02 -5.53 -0.22
C THR A 106 -20.91 -5.97 0.94
N GLN A 107 -20.33 -6.50 2.02
CA GLN A 107 -21.09 -6.96 3.19
C GLN A 107 -21.74 -5.84 3.99
N LEU A 108 -21.07 -4.69 4.12
CA LEU A 108 -21.58 -3.53 4.85
C LEU A 108 -22.56 -2.67 4.02
N ASN A 109 -22.72 -2.96 2.74
CA ASN A 109 -23.63 -2.23 1.89
C ASN A 109 -25.07 -2.63 2.16
N ARG A 110 -25.75 -1.87 3.01
CA ARG A 110 -27.16 -2.09 3.40
C ARG A 110 -28.14 -2.11 2.23
N SER A 111 -27.81 -1.49 1.09
CA SER A 111 -28.68 -1.46 -0.08
C SER A 111 -28.64 -2.74 -0.93
N GLY A 112 -27.72 -3.67 -0.63
CA GLY A 112 -27.49 -4.88 -1.44
C GLY A 112 -26.98 -4.59 -2.87
N ASN A 113 -26.69 -3.32 -3.20
CA ASN A 113 -26.28 -2.92 -4.53
C ASN A 113 -24.78 -3.15 -4.72
N VAL A 114 -24.43 -4.30 -5.31
CA VAL A 114 -23.04 -4.71 -5.59
C VAL A 114 -22.34 -3.69 -6.51
N LEU A 115 -23.07 -3.08 -7.46
CA LEU A 115 -22.50 -2.07 -8.35
C LEU A 115 -22.01 -0.84 -7.58
N ARG A 116 -22.76 -0.39 -6.57
CA ARG A 116 -22.37 0.73 -5.72
C ARG A 116 -21.13 0.40 -4.88
N ALA A 117 -21.07 -0.81 -4.31
CA ALA A 117 -19.89 -1.26 -3.56
C ALA A 117 -18.64 -1.33 -4.45
N SER A 118 -18.78 -1.87 -5.67
CA SER A 118 -17.70 -1.92 -6.65
C SER A 118 -17.24 -0.53 -7.09
N ALA A 119 -18.17 0.39 -7.33
CA ALA A 119 -17.84 1.77 -7.67
C ALA A 119 -17.07 2.48 -6.54
N MET A 120 -17.47 2.29 -5.27
CA MET A 120 -16.76 2.83 -4.12
C MET A 120 -15.34 2.24 -3.98
N THR A 121 -15.19 0.95 -4.25
CA THR A 121 -13.88 0.27 -4.26
C THR A 121 -12.97 0.88 -5.34
N SER A 122 -13.47 0.99 -6.58
CA SER A 122 -12.72 1.56 -7.70
C SER A 122 -12.34 3.02 -7.45
N PHE A 123 -13.27 3.82 -6.92
CA PHE A 123 -13.00 5.21 -6.57
C PHE A 123 -11.93 5.35 -5.48
N ALA A 124 -12.00 4.55 -4.41
CA ALA A 124 -10.99 4.56 -3.35
C ALA A 124 -9.60 4.12 -3.85
N MET A 125 -9.55 3.15 -4.79
CA MET A 125 -8.30 2.74 -5.44
C MET A 125 -7.74 3.85 -6.32
N ALA A 126 -8.58 4.45 -7.17
CA ALA A 126 -8.16 5.53 -8.07
C ALA A 126 -7.63 6.74 -7.29
N LEU A 127 -8.31 7.13 -6.19
CA LEU A 127 -7.82 8.17 -5.29
C LEU A 127 -6.46 7.80 -4.67
N GLY A 128 -6.30 6.59 -4.18
CA GLY A 128 -5.04 6.14 -3.59
C GLY A 128 -3.88 6.15 -4.59
N PHE A 129 -4.11 5.63 -5.80
CA PHE A 129 -3.11 5.65 -6.88
C PHE A 129 -2.79 7.06 -7.40
N GLY A 130 -3.75 7.98 -7.35
CA GLY A 130 -3.51 9.39 -7.72
C GLY A 130 -2.79 10.18 -6.62
N LEU A 131 -3.25 10.06 -5.38
CA LEU A 131 -2.69 10.79 -4.24
C LEU A 131 -1.28 10.31 -3.87
N GLY A 132 -0.97 9.03 -4.05
CA GLY A 132 0.35 8.48 -3.75
C GLY A 132 1.47 9.20 -4.50
N PRO A 133 1.50 9.13 -5.84
CA PRO A 133 2.51 9.82 -6.63
C PRO A 133 2.46 11.36 -6.49
N LEU A 134 1.28 11.94 -6.32
CA LEU A 134 1.15 13.39 -6.09
C LEU A 134 1.89 13.82 -4.82
N VAL A 135 1.60 13.17 -3.70
CA VAL A 135 2.27 13.47 -2.42
C VAL A 135 3.76 13.15 -2.49
N GLY A 136 4.12 11.98 -3.05
CA GLY A 136 5.52 11.59 -3.22
C GLY A 136 6.30 12.57 -4.10
N GLY A 137 5.72 13.04 -5.21
CA GLY A 137 6.34 13.98 -6.14
C GLY A 137 6.49 15.38 -5.54
N LEU A 138 5.47 15.89 -4.86
CA LEU A 138 5.54 17.20 -4.16
C LEU A 138 6.61 17.15 -3.06
N MET A 139 6.64 16.10 -2.26
CA MET A 139 7.65 15.94 -1.22
C MET A 139 9.07 15.80 -1.82
N ALA A 140 9.21 15.10 -2.94
CA ALA A 140 10.49 14.97 -3.64
C ALA A 140 11.08 16.31 -4.09
N GLN A 141 10.24 17.28 -4.42
CA GLN A 141 10.67 18.59 -4.91
C GLN A 141 10.95 19.60 -3.81
N TRP A 142 10.19 19.58 -2.72
CA TRP A 142 10.10 20.71 -1.80
C TRP A 142 10.63 20.43 -0.39
N VAL A 143 10.86 19.14 -0.06
CA VAL A 143 11.27 18.78 1.31
C VAL A 143 12.70 18.24 1.32
N PRO A 144 13.54 18.64 2.30
CA PRO A 144 14.86 18.06 2.47
C PRO A 144 14.75 16.57 2.82
N GLN A 145 15.73 15.78 2.35
CA GLN A 145 15.76 14.32 2.51
C GLN A 145 14.50 13.60 1.97
N PRO A 146 14.14 13.79 0.70
CA PRO A 146 12.88 13.32 0.14
C PRO A 146 12.69 11.81 0.23
N LEU A 147 13.78 11.03 0.30
CA LEU A 147 13.74 9.57 0.42
C LEU A 147 13.23 9.07 1.79
N VAL A 148 13.16 9.94 2.79
CA VAL A 148 12.61 9.63 4.11
C VAL A 148 11.31 10.40 4.32
N THR A 149 11.35 11.72 4.13
CA THR A 149 10.24 12.60 4.45
C THR A 149 9.00 12.37 3.58
N ALA A 150 9.18 11.93 2.34
CA ALA A 150 8.05 11.63 1.44
C ALA A 150 7.14 10.51 1.99
N TYR A 151 7.68 9.60 2.78
CA TYR A 151 6.91 8.50 3.36
C TYR A 151 6.15 8.88 4.63
N VAL A 152 6.53 9.97 5.31
CA VAL A 152 5.94 10.38 6.60
C VAL A 152 4.42 10.55 6.53
N PRO A 153 3.83 11.26 5.55
CA PRO A 153 2.38 11.39 5.46
C PRO A 153 1.68 10.04 5.34
N SER A 154 2.25 9.12 4.55
CA SER A 154 1.66 7.78 4.36
C SER A 154 1.76 6.93 5.62
N VAL A 155 2.85 7.03 6.37
CA VAL A 155 3.01 6.33 7.66
C VAL A 155 2.00 6.88 8.67
N VAL A 156 1.89 8.19 8.80
CA VAL A 156 0.94 8.83 9.73
C VAL A 156 -0.50 8.42 9.40
N LEU A 157 -0.90 8.52 8.14
CA LEU A 157 -2.23 8.09 7.70
C LEU A 157 -2.45 6.59 7.89
N GLY A 158 -1.42 5.78 7.68
CA GLY A 158 -1.44 4.34 7.92
C GLY A 158 -1.71 4.01 9.40
N VAL A 159 -0.97 4.64 10.30
CA VAL A 159 -1.15 4.48 11.76
C VAL A 159 -2.54 4.93 12.20
N LEU A 160 -3.01 6.07 11.70
CA LEU A 160 -4.37 6.56 12.00
C LEU A 160 -5.45 5.61 11.48
N ALA A 161 -5.27 5.05 10.28
CA ALA A 161 -6.20 4.08 9.71
C ALA A 161 -6.22 2.77 10.50
N VAL A 162 -5.05 2.28 10.93
CA VAL A 162 -4.94 1.11 11.82
C VAL A 162 -5.68 1.40 13.13
N TYR A 163 -5.37 2.51 13.79
CA TYR A 163 -6.01 2.89 15.05
C TYR A 163 -7.53 2.98 14.93
N ALA A 164 -8.03 3.66 13.89
CA ALA A 164 -9.46 3.78 13.63
C ALA A 164 -10.13 2.41 13.43
N LEU A 165 -9.50 1.49 12.69
CA LEU A 165 -10.03 0.15 12.46
C LEU A 165 -10.01 -0.74 13.71
N TYR A 166 -9.07 -0.54 14.63
CA TYR A 166 -9.07 -1.28 15.90
C TYR A 166 -10.19 -0.83 16.85
N GLN A 167 -10.69 0.40 16.69
CA GLN A 167 -11.84 0.88 17.47
C GLN A 167 -13.18 0.37 16.91
N VAL A 168 -13.24 -0.02 15.65
CA VAL A 168 -14.46 -0.59 15.05
C VAL A 168 -14.65 -2.01 15.56
N ARG A 169 -15.71 -2.23 16.33
CA ARG A 169 -16.22 -3.56 16.71
C ARG A 169 -17.45 -3.84 15.84
N LEU A 170 -17.32 -4.80 14.94
CA LEU A 170 -18.42 -5.34 14.12
C LEU A 170 -18.86 -6.67 14.67
#